data_7febf068b2d891deb391a41a26d73d80
#
_entry.id   7febf068b2d891deb391a41a26d73d80
#
_cell.length_a   1.000
_cell.length_b   1.000
_cell.length_c   1.000
_cell.angle_alpha   90.00
_cell.angle_beta   90.00
_cell.angle_gamma   90.00
#
_symmetry.space_group_name_H-M   'P 1'
#
loop_
_entity.id
_entity.type
_entity.pdbx_description
1 polymer ?
#
loop_
_entity_poly.entity_id
_entity_poly.type
_entity_poly.pdbx_seq_one_letter_code
_entity_poly.pdbx_strand_id
1 'polypeptide(L)'
;SDSSAASDVYKRQGRRFRVQIREELYRGRPEKTLVESKKRISGRNNNGHITVRHKGGGHKRLYRIIDFKRQKVDVEAVVQRIEYDPNRSANIALVEYEDGEKSYIIAPKNLKEKTKIISSDEAPIKPGNCLTLNKIPQGTEVHGVEMRPGKGAQLVRSAGTTARLVAKEGKYATLRLSSGEMRKILLTCKATVGVISNQQHNLKSLGKAGAKRWRGVRPTVRGVAMNPVD
;
A
#
# COMPACT_ATOMS: atom_id res chain seq x y z
N SER A 1 -19.01 14.77 40.07
CA SER A 1 -17.66 15.12 39.54
C SER A 1 -16.73 13.92 39.30
N ASP A 2 -17.09 12.71 39.75
CA ASP A 2 -16.22 11.53 39.62
C ASP A 2 -16.23 10.85 38.25
N SER A 3 -17.26 11.08 37.44
CA SER A 3 -17.37 10.43 36.12
C SER A 3 -16.36 10.97 35.09
N SER A 4 -15.93 12.21 35.21
CA SER A 4 -14.95 12.80 34.28
C SER A 4 -13.53 12.29 34.54
N ALA A 5 -13.14 12.11 35.84
CA ALA A 5 -11.85 11.57 36.19
C ALA A 5 -11.68 10.10 35.77
N ALA A 6 -12.72 9.29 35.98
CA ALA A 6 -12.73 7.90 35.47
C ALA A 6 -12.62 7.81 33.94
N SER A 7 -13.33 8.69 33.22
CA SER A 7 -13.23 8.79 31.75
C SER A 7 -11.82 9.14 31.26
N ASP A 8 -11.10 10.01 31.97
CA ASP A 8 -9.74 10.39 31.60
C ASP A 8 -8.69 9.31 31.92
N VAL A 9 -8.90 8.54 33.00
CA VAL A 9 -8.06 7.38 33.31
C VAL A 9 -8.19 6.32 32.21
N TYR A 10 -9.41 5.99 31.74
CA TYR A 10 -9.63 5.07 30.64
C TYR A 10 -9.02 5.56 29.32
N LYS A 11 -9.09 6.84 29.03
CA LYS A 11 -8.46 7.43 27.85
C LYS A 11 -6.93 7.33 27.91
N ARG A 12 -6.32 7.51 29.07
CA ARG A 12 -4.87 7.38 29.28
C ARG A 12 -4.40 5.94 29.16
N GLN A 13 -5.13 4.96 29.71
CA GLN A 13 -4.80 3.54 29.57
C GLN A 13 -4.79 3.09 28.09
N GLY A 14 -5.82 3.43 27.33
CA GLY A 14 -5.86 3.10 25.88
C GLY A 14 -4.70 3.69 25.09
N ARG A 15 -4.16 4.84 25.50
CA ARG A 15 -2.98 5.44 24.86
C ARG A 15 -1.68 4.68 25.14
N ARG A 16 -1.52 4.08 26.32
CA ARG A 16 -0.33 3.27 26.69
C ARG A 16 -0.18 2.03 25.81
N PHE A 17 -1.29 1.42 25.39
CA PHE A 17 -1.29 0.23 24.54
C PHE A 17 -1.22 0.55 23.04
N ARG A 18 -1.17 1.83 22.67
CA ARG A 18 -1.04 2.22 21.27
C ARG A 18 0.43 2.25 20.86
N VAL A 19 0.81 1.27 20.08
CA VAL A 19 2.13 1.24 19.43
C VAL A 19 2.04 1.94 18.08
N GLN A 20 2.78 3.02 17.93
CA GLN A 20 2.96 3.73 16.65
C GLN A 20 4.42 3.57 16.22
N ILE A 21 4.60 2.93 15.09
CA ILE A 21 5.88 2.90 14.42
C ILE A 21 5.90 4.12 13.50
N ARG A 22 6.85 5.01 13.71
CA ARG A 22 7.03 6.23 12.93
C ARG A 22 8.29 6.07 12.09
N GLU A 23 8.13 6.13 10.79
CA GLU A 23 9.23 6.37 9.86
C GLU A 23 9.31 7.89 9.63
N GLU A 24 10.46 8.37 9.21
CA GLU A 24 10.64 9.76 8.79
C GLU A 24 9.93 9.96 7.45
N LEU A 25 8.71 10.47 7.51
CA LEU A 25 7.88 10.74 6.35
C LEU A 25 7.57 12.23 6.28
N TYR A 26 7.39 12.71 5.06
CA TYR A 26 6.91 14.06 4.83
C TYR A 26 5.56 14.29 5.53
N ARG A 27 5.45 15.40 6.29
CA ARG A 27 4.27 15.72 7.11
C ARG A 27 3.34 16.74 6.48
N GLY A 28 3.70 17.27 5.32
CA GLY A 28 2.90 18.26 4.61
C GLY A 28 1.67 17.68 3.91
N ARG A 29 1.04 18.52 3.10
CA ARG A 29 -0.11 18.13 2.28
C ARG A 29 0.33 17.35 1.04
N PRO A 30 -0.49 16.40 0.55
CA PRO A 30 -0.21 15.71 -0.70
C PRO A 30 -0.27 16.67 -1.90
N GLU A 31 0.31 16.25 -3.02
CA GLU A 31 0.23 16.99 -4.28
C GLU A 31 -1.23 17.09 -4.74
N LYS A 32 -1.73 18.32 -4.96
CA LYS A 32 -3.15 18.56 -5.23
C LYS A 32 -3.63 17.97 -6.54
N THR A 33 -2.78 17.99 -7.56
CA THR A 33 -3.09 17.46 -8.90
C THR A 33 -3.26 15.95 -8.94
N LEU A 34 -2.64 15.25 -7.97
CA LEU A 34 -2.62 13.79 -7.88
C LEU A 34 -3.57 13.25 -6.79
N VAL A 35 -4.57 14.03 -6.39
CA VAL A 35 -5.48 13.66 -5.30
C VAL A 35 -6.93 13.81 -5.72
N GLU A 36 -7.71 12.79 -5.42
CA GLU A 36 -9.16 12.76 -5.62
C GLU A 36 -9.92 12.61 -4.30
N SER A 37 -11.15 13.11 -4.29
CA SER A 37 -12.05 12.91 -3.15
C SER A 37 -12.51 11.45 -3.10
N LYS A 38 -12.38 10.81 -1.93
CA LYS A 38 -12.87 9.45 -1.73
C LYS A 38 -14.20 9.44 -0.99
N LYS A 39 -15.25 8.93 -1.62
CA LYS A 39 -16.54 8.71 -0.97
C LYS A 39 -16.40 7.71 0.18
N ARG A 40 -17.14 7.95 1.26
CA ARG A 40 -17.20 7.02 2.40
C ARG A 40 -17.99 5.78 2.00
N ILE A 41 -17.46 4.61 2.36
CA ILE A 41 -18.14 3.34 2.14
C ILE A 41 -19.02 3.05 3.35
N SER A 42 -20.31 2.83 3.15
CA SER A 42 -21.26 2.44 4.18
C SER A 42 -21.64 0.96 4.15
N GLY A 43 -21.09 0.21 3.21
CA GLY A 43 -21.36 -1.24 3.05
C GLY A 43 -22.73 -1.54 2.49
N ARG A 44 -23.34 -0.61 1.79
CA ARG A 44 -24.68 -0.74 1.18
C ARG A 44 -24.60 -0.76 -0.34
N ASN A 45 -25.52 -1.49 -0.98
CA ASN A 45 -25.69 -1.49 -2.43
C ASN A 45 -26.52 -0.28 -2.90
N ASN A 46 -26.87 -0.25 -4.20
CA ASN A 46 -27.71 0.78 -4.82
C ASN A 46 -29.14 0.83 -4.24
N ASN A 47 -29.67 -0.31 -3.75
CA ASN A 47 -30.99 -0.41 -3.12
C ASN A 47 -30.99 -0.06 -1.61
N GLY A 48 -29.86 0.34 -1.05
CA GLY A 48 -29.71 0.67 0.36
C GLY A 48 -29.55 -0.53 1.30
N HIS A 49 -29.56 -1.76 0.79
CA HIS A 49 -29.38 -2.98 1.59
C HIS A 49 -27.91 -3.16 1.98
N ILE A 50 -27.67 -3.67 3.18
CA ILE A 50 -26.33 -3.97 3.68
C ILE A 50 -25.80 -5.21 2.96
N THR A 51 -24.79 -5.04 2.11
CA THR A 51 -24.09 -6.12 1.42
C THR A 51 -22.73 -6.45 2.04
N VAL A 52 -22.11 -5.49 2.74
CA VAL A 52 -20.87 -5.70 3.49
C VAL A 52 -21.08 -5.18 4.90
N ARG A 53 -21.18 -6.10 5.86
CA ARG A 53 -21.37 -5.75 7.28
C ARG A 53 -20.14 -5.04 7.86
N HIS A 54 -20.34 -4.32 8.95
CA HIS A 54 -19.31 -3.67 9.76
C HIS A 54 -18.49 -2.60 9.01
N LYS A 55 -19.05 -2.00 7.97
CA LYS A 55 -18.46 -0.85 7.26
C LYS A 55 -19.28 0.40 7.53
N GLY A 56 -18.58 1.51 7.75
CA GLY A 56 -19.21 2.83 7.88
C GLY A 56 -18.44 3.79 8.77
N GLY A 57 -18.76 5.06 8.63
CA GLY A 57 -18.07 6.14 9.34
C GLY A 57 -16.60 6.28 8.93
N GLY A 58 -15.73 6.55 9.91
CA GLY A 58 -14.30 6.75 9.70
C GLY A 58 -13.93 8.19 9.33
N HIS A 59 -12.63 8.47 9.35
CA HIS A 59 -12.09 9.77 8.99
C HIS A 59 -12.18 10.00 7.48
N LYS A 60 -12.44 11.25 7.03
CA LYS A 60 -12.39 11.63 5.62
C LYS A 60 -10.99 11.36 5.05
N ARG A 61 -10.93 10.75 3.88
CA ARG A 61 -9.66 10.40 3.21
C ARG A 61 -9.68 10.93 1.79
N LEU A 62 -8.52 11.39 1.36
CA LEU A 62 -8.26 11.70 -0.04
C LEU A 62 -7.55 10.49 -0.66
N TYR A 63 -7.94 10.12 -1.87
CA TYR A 63 -7.27 9.07 -2.64
C TYR A 63 -6.07 9.67 -3.37
N ARG A 64 -4.91 9.00 -3.32
CA ARG A 64 -3.75 9.37 -4.11
C ARG A 64 -3.74 8.52 -5.36
N ILE A 65 -3.64 9.17 -6.50
CA ILE A 65 -3.52 8.51 -7.80
C ILE A 65 -2.11 7.96 -7.88
N ILE A 66 -1.99 6.62 -7.91
CA ILE A 66 -0.70 5.93 -7.98
C ILE A 66 -0.49 5.43 -9.40
N ASP A 67 0.68 5.68 -9.94
CA ASP A 67 1.08 5.10 -11.21
C ASP A 67 1.48 3.63 -11.03
N PHE A 68 0.49 2.76 -11.26
CA PHE A 68 0.70 1.30 -11.27
C PHE A 68 1.22 0.78 -12.59
N LYS A 69 1.13 1.56 -13.67
CA LYS A 69 1.47 1.11 -15.02
C LYS A 69 2.91 1.42 -15.40
N ARG A 70 3.48 2.47 -14.80
CA ARG A 70 4.84 2.93 -15.12
C ARG A 70 5.01 3.09 -16.64
N GLN A 71 4.13 3.90 -17.24
CA GLN A 71 4.03 4.04 -18.69
C GLN A 71 5.18 4.84 -19.30
N LYS A 72 5.76 5.78 -18.55
CA LYS A 72 6.93 6.54 -19.00
C LYS A 72 8.15 5.62 -19.00
N VAL A 73 8.47 5.12 -20.18
CA VAL A 73 9.63 4.24 -20.41
C VAL A 73 10.81 5.10 -20.82
N ASP A 74 12.02 4.73 -20.34
CA ASP A 74 13.32 5.38 -20.62
C ASP A 74 13.41 6.84 -20.18
N VAL A 75 12.51 7.29 -19.30
CA VAL A 75 12.58 8.64 -18.71
C VAL A 75 12.99 8.52 -17.24
N GLU A 76 14.04 9.24 -16.84
CA GLU A 76 14.45 9.30 -15.44
C GLU A 76 13.45 10.10 -14.62
N ALA A 77 13.23 9.66 -13.38
CA ALA A 77 12.47 10.39 -12.39
C ALA A 77 13.27 10.51 -11.10
N VAL A 78 13.14 11.64 -10.42
CA VAL A 78 13.81 11.91 -9.14
C VAL A 78 12.79 11.84 -8.02
N VAL A 79 13.11 11.11 -6.96
CA VAL A 79 12.28 11.04 -5.75
C VAL A 79 12.35 12.37 -5.01
N GLN A 80 11.23 13.08 -4.93
CA GLN A 80 11.12 14.35 -4.23
C GLN A 80 10.95 14.17 -2.73
N ARG A 81 10.03 13.27 -2.34
CA ARG A 81 9.71 12.99 -0.93
C ARG A 81 8.94 11.69 -0.77
N ILE A 82 8.93 11.16 0.45
CA ILE A 82 8.16 9.96 0.82
C ILE A 82 7.02 10.37 1.72
N GLU A 83 5.80 9.92 1.39
CA GLU A 83 4.57 10.32 2.06
C GLU A 83 3.81 9.14 2.65
N TYR A 84 3.04 9.44 3.70
CA TYR A 84 2.03 8.53 4.24
C TYR A 84 0.76 8.55 3.40
N ASP A 85 0.25 7.36 3.03
CA ASP A 85 -1.07 7.23 2.39
C ASP A 85 -2.07 6.53 3.33
N PRO A 86 -3.20 7.18 3.70
CA PRO A 86 -4.21 6.57 4.56
C PRO A 86 -5.02 5.45 3.88
N ASN A 87 -4.87 5.26 2.57
CA ASN A 87 -5.63 4.28 1.79
C ASN A 87 -4.92 2.92 1.66
N ARG A 88 -3.63 2.87 1.99
CA ARG A 88 -2.80 1.66 1.88
C ARG A 88 -1.88 1.51 3.08
N SER A 89 -1.31 0.33 3.23
CA SER A 89 -0.36 0.04 4.31
C SER A 89 1.07 0.48 3.98
N ALA A 90 1.44 0.48 2.70
CA ALA A 90 2.74 0.93 2.20
C ALA A 90 2.85 2.45 2.17
N ASN A 91 4.06 2.98 2.30
CA ASN A 91 4.35 4.39 2.02
C ASN A 91 4.40 4.61 0.51
N ILE A 92 4.19 5.86 0.08
CA ILE A 92 4.25 6.27 -1.31
C ILE A 92 5.38 7.29 -1.50
N ALA A 93 5.96 7.33 -2.69
CA ALA A 93 6.95 8.31 -3.07
C ALA A 93 6.39 9.23 -4.15
N LEU A 94 6.54 10.54 -3.97
CA LEU A 94 6.32 11.52 -5.02
C LEU A 94 7.60 11.58 -5.86
N VAL A 95 7.46 11.34 -7.14
CA VAL A 95 8.54 11.40 -8.10
C VAL A 95 8.26 12.47 -9.13
N GLU A 96 9.30 13.13 -9.61
CA GLU A 96 9.26 14.12 -10.67
C GLU A 96 10.13 13.65 -11.82
N TYR A 97 9.53 13.56 -12.99
CA TYR A 97 10.19 13.18 -14.22
C TYR A 97 10.97 14.39 -14.80
N GLU A 98 11.91 14.15 -15.71
CA GLU A 98 12.70 15.20 -16.37
C GLU A 98 11.84 16.22 -17.12
N ASP A 99 10.64 15.83 -17.58
CA ASP A 99 9.65 16.71 -18.23
C ASP A 99 8.84 17.56 -17.24
N GLY A 100 9.13 17.49 -15.92
CA GLY A 100 8.43 18.19 -14.86
C GLY A 100 7.10 17.56 -14.42
N GLU A 101 6.66 16.46 -15.04
CA GLU A 101 5.47 15.76 -14.60
C GLU A 101 5.71 15.02 -13.29
N LYS A 102 4.77 15.16 -12.36
CA LYS A 102 4.82 14.48 -11.05
C LYS A 102 3.91 13.27 -11.04
N SER A 103 4.36 12.22 -10.34
CA SER A 103 3.58 11.01 -10.16
C SER A 103 3.81 10.40 -8.79
N TYR A 104 2.83 9.64 -8.27
CA TYR A 104 3.02 8.82 -7.08
C TYR A 104 3.33 7.37 -7.46
N ILE A 105 4.29 6.79 -6.78
CA ILE A 105 4.62 5.37 -6.86
C ILE A 105 4.58 4.73 -5.46
N ILE A 106 4.49 3.41 -5.40
CA ILE A 106 4.70 2.69 -4.13
C ILE A 106 6.19 2.79 -3.78
N ALA A 107 6.49 3.26 -2.58
CA ALA A 107 7.87 3.40 -2.14
C ALA A 107 8.46 2.03 -1.75
N PRO A 108 9.58 1.60 -2.35
CA PRO A 108 10.35 0.46 -1.86
C PRO A 108 11.04 0.81 -0.53
N LYS A 109 11.48 -0.24 0.17
CA LYS A 109 12.26 -0.12 1.40
C LYS A 109 13.56 0.64 1.12
N ASN A 110 13.96 1.48 2.07
CA ASN A 110 15.21 2.26 2.03
C ASN A 110 15.34 3.23 0.85
N LEU A 111 14.23 3.52 0.15
CA LEU A 111 14.24 4.60 -0.83
C LEU A 111 14.50 5.93 -0.12
N LYS A 112 15.39 6.75 -0.67
CA LYS A 112 15.72 8.06 -0.14
C LYS A 112 15.27 9.16 -1.09
N GLU A 113 15.11 10.36 -0.57
CA GLU A 113 14.91 11.56 -1.38
C GLU A 113 16.11 11.78 -2.33
N LYS A 114 15.87 12.41 -3.46
CA LYS A 114 16.84 12.65 -4.54
C LYS A 114 17.38 11.38 -5.21
N THR A 115 16.87 10.20 -4.89
CA THR A 115 17.21 8.96 -5.61
C THR A 115 16.62 9.02 -7.01
N LYS A 116 17.43 8.72 -8.02
CA LYS A 116 16.96 8.55 -9.41
C LYS A 116 16.38 7.16 -9.61
N ILE A 117 15.24 7.09 -10.27
CA ILE A 117 14.56 5.86 -10.65
C ILE A 117 14.14 5.92 -12.10
N ILE A 118 14.10 4.77 -12.75
CA ILE A 118 13.72 4.65 -14.16
C ILE A 118 12.85 3.41 -14.38
N SER A 119 12.00 3.48 -15.39
CA SER A 119 11.24 2.34 -15.91
C SER A 119 11.79 2.02 -17.30
N SER A 120 12.65 1.02 -17.41
CA SER A 120 13.31 0.62 -18.65
C SER A 120 13.77 -0.82 -18.58
N ASP A 121 13.82 -1.50 -19.72
CA ASP A 121 14.38 -2.85 -19.80
C ASP A 121 15.92 -2.89 -19.65
N GLU A 122 16.57 -1.75 -19.81
CA GLU A 122 18.02 -1.59 -19.63
C GLU A 122 18.39 -0.96 -18.27
N ALA A 123 17.38 -0.71 -17.41
CA ALA A 123 17.60 -0.11 -16.12
C ALA A 123 18.48 -0.98 -15.21
N PRO A 124 19.33 -0.37 -14.39
CA PRO A 124 20.10 -1.11 -13.38
C PRO A 124 19.16 -1.76 -12.34
N ILE A 125 19.58 -2.91 -11.79
CA ILE A 125 18.81 -3.65 -10.78
C ILE A 125 18.94 -2.94 -9.42
N LYS A 126 18.26 -1.81 -9.29
CA LYS A 126 18.21 -1.01 -8.07
C LYS A 126 16.78 -0.90 -7.55
N PRO A 127 16.59 -0.80 -6.22
CA PRO A 127 15.24 -0.64 -5.66
C PRO A 127 14.54 0.60 -6.23
N GLY A 128 13.29 0.40 -6.71
CA GLY A 128 12.48 1.45 -7.32
C GLY A 128 12.45 1.45 -8.85
N ASN A 129 13.42 0.83 -9.50
CA ASN A 129 13.42 0.66 -10.96
C ASN A 129 12.39 -0.40 -11.39
N CYS A 130 11.75 -0.15 -12.50
CA CYS A 130 10.72 -1.02 -13.05
C CYS A 130 11.22 -1.63 -14.38
N LEU A 131 11.23 -2.96 -14.46
CA LEU A 131 11.70 -3.71 -15.62
C LEU A 131 10.70 -4.82 -15.96
N THR A 132 10.83 -5.38 -17.19
CA THR A 132 10.16 -6.64 -17.49
C THR A 132 10.81 -7.80 -16.73
N LEU A 133 10.01 -8.80 -16.36
CA LEU A 133 10.51 -9.98 -15.62
C LEU A 133 11.62 -10.72 -16.40
N ASN A 134 11.62 -10.58 -17.71
CA ASN A 134 12.67 -11.16 -18.56
C ASN A 134 14.06 -10.57 -18.26
N LYS A 135 14.15 -9.29 -17.93
CA LYS A 135 15.42 -8.59 -17.66
C LYS A 135 15.88 -8.69 -16.22
N ILE A 136 15.00 -9.03 -15.29
CA ILE A 136 15.33 -9.14 -13.87
C ILE A 136 16.05 -10.46 -13.60
N PRO A 137 17.24 -10.48 -12.95
CA PRO A 137 17.95 -11.72 -12.60
C PRO A 137 17.15 -12.62 -11.65
N GLN A 138 17.38 -13.94 -11.75
CA GLN A 138 16.84 -14.90 -10.78
C GLN A 138 17.38 -14.61 -9.37
N GLY A 139 16.57 -14.91 -8.35
CA GLY A 139 16.90 -14.60 -6.96
C GLY A 139 16.55 -13.18 -6.52
N THR A 140 16.26 -12.26 -7.45
CA THR A 140 15.91 -10.87 -7.12
C THR A 140 14.55 -10.77 -6.46
N GLU A 141 14.46 -9.89 -5.46
CA GLU A 141 13.21 -9.53 -4.80
C GLU A 141 12.52 -8.41 -5.56
N VAL A 142 11.24 -8.60 -5.86
CA VAL A 142 10.42 -7.68 -6.64
C VAL A 142 9.08 -7.41 -5.96
N HIS A 143 8.46 -6.29 -6.31
CA HIS A 143 7.11 -5.92 -5.90
C HIS A 143 6.35 -5.26 -7.05
N GLY A 144 5.06 -4.96 -6.83
CA GLY A 144 4.27 -4.29 -7.85
C GLY A 144 4.24 -5.05 -9.17
N VAL A 145 4.00 -6.37 -9.12
CA VAL A 145 4.08 -7.25 -10.30
C VAL A 145 2.77 -7.21 -11.09
N GLU A 146 2.87 -7.10 -12.39
CA GLU A 146 1.75 -7.25 -13.31
C GLU A 146 1.32 -8.72 -13.43
N MET A 147 0.03 -8.95 -13.61
CA MET A 147 -0.53 -10.26 -13.95
C MET A 147 -0.70 -10.45 -15.45
N ARG A 148 -0.89 -9.35 -16.18
CA ARG A 148 -0.97 -9.29 -17.65
C ARG A 148 -0.17 -8.09 -18.12
N PRO A 149 0.56 -8.18 -19.21
CA PRO A 149 1.34 -7.07 -19.75
C PRO A 149 0.51 -5.80 -19.95
N GLY A 150 1.00 -4.66 -19.48
CA GLY A 150 0.38 -3.35 -19.63
C GLY A 150 -0.83 -3.08 -18.73
N LYS A 151 -1.28 -4.05 -17.91
CA LYS A 151 -2.42 -3.86 -17.00
C LYS A 151 -2.04 -3.06 -15.75
N GLY A 152 -0.76 -2.97 -15.46
CA GLY A 152 -0.22 -2.33 -14.25
C GLY A 152 -0.10 -3.29 -13.07
N ALA A 153 0.60 -2.85 -12.05
CA ALA A 153 0.90 -3.62 -10.85
C ALA A 153 -0.36 -4.11 -10.13
N GLN A 154 -0.48 -5.42 -9.91
CA GLN A 154 -1.60 -6.05 -9.23
C GLN A 154 -1.17 -6.89 -8.04
N LEU A 155 -0.07 -7.62 -8.13
CA LEU A 155 0.46 -8.44 -7.05
C LEU A 155 1.51 -7.69 -6.24
N VAL A 156 1.66 -8.09 -4.97
CA VAL A 156 2.72 -7.57 -4.08
C VAL A 156 2.67 -6.05 -3.97
N ARG A 157 1.62 -5.51 -3.33
CA ARG A 157 1.43 -4.06 -3.15
C ARG A 157 1.32 -3.61 -1.69
N SER A 158 1.25 -4.55 -0.76
CA SER A 158 1.09 -4.26 0.67
C SER A 158 2.43 -4.01 1.35
N ALA A 159 2.41 -3.31 2.49
CA ALA A 159 3.59 -3.02 3.28
C ALA A 159 4.42 -4.26 3.59
N GLY A 160 5.73 -4.16 3.40
CA GLY A 160 6.69 -5.21 3.73
C GLY A 160 6.62 -6.46 2.86
N THR A 161 5.72 -6.51 1.87
CA THR A 161 5.62 -7.69 1.00
C THR A 161 6.66 -7.65 -0.11
N THR A 162 7.04 -8.84 -0.56
CA THR A 162 7.96 -9.07 -1.67
C THR A 162 7.60 -10.37 -2.37
N ALA A 163 7.97 -10.51 -3.63
CA ALA A 163 8.00 -11.77 -4.35
C ALA A 163 9.43 -12.02 -4.82
N ARG A 164 9.88 -13.27 -4.80
CA ARG A 164 11.19 -13.64 -5.29
C ARG A 164 11.08 -14.33 -6.65
N LEU A 165 11.86 -13.86 -7.61
CA LEU A 165 11.96 -14.50 -8.92
C LEU A 165 12.82 -15.78 -8.77
N VAL A 166 12.19 -16.94 -8.90
CA VAL A 166 12.86 -18.24 -8.66
C VAL A 166 13.44 -18.80 -9.95
N ALA A 167 12.65 -18.85 -11.00
CA ALA A 167 13.05 -19.42 -12.28
C ALA A 167 12.40 -18.71 -13.46
N LYS A 168 12.99 -18.88 -14.61
CA LYS A 168 12.45 -18.46 -15.92
C LYS A 168 12.43 -19.65 -16.85
N GLU A 169 11.27 -20.03 -17.33
CA GLU A 169 11.07 -21.21 -18.19
C GLU A 169 10.19 -20.84 -19.39
N GLY A 170 10.73 -20.94 -20.58
CA GLY A 170 10.03 -20.60 -21.80
C GLY A 170 9.49 -19.17 -21.80
N LYS A 171 8.17 -19.00 -21.81
CA LYS A 171 7.51 -17.70 -21.79
C LYS A 171 7.13 -17.20 -20.39
N TYR A 172 7.45 -17.98 -19.33
CA TYR A 172 6.99 -17.72 -17.97
C TYR A 172 8.14 -17.51 -16.99
N ALA A 173 7.90 -16.62 -16.04
CA ALA A 173 8.67 -16.46 -14.82
C ALA A 173 7.92 -17.11 -13.66
N THR A 174 8.61 -17.87 -12.85
CA THR A 174 8.07 -18.45 -11.61
C THR A 174 8.43 -17.54 -10.44
N LEU A 175 7.41 -16.95 -9.82
CA LEU A 175 7.54 -16.09 -8.65
C LEU A 175 7.09 -16.82 -7.39
N ARG A 176 7.89 -16.76 -6.33
CA ARG A 176 7.50 -17.16 -4.99
C ARG A 176 6.98 -15.97 -4.24
N LEU A 177 5.70 -15.99 -3.87
CA LEU A 177 5.05 -14.95 -3.10
C LEU A 177 5.39 -15.07 -1.59
N SER A 178 5.11 -14.01 -0.83
CA SER A 178 5.30 -14.00 0.64
C SER A 178 4.42 -15.04 1.37
N SER A 179 3.33 -15.48 0.77
CA SER A 179 2.50 -16.59 1.26
C SER A 179 3.12 -17.98 1.10
N GLY A 180 4.23 -18.07 0.34
CA GLY A 180 4.85 -19.35 -0.07
C GLY A 180 4.34 -19.90 -1.41
N GLU A 181 3.23 -19.36 -1.95
CA GLU A 181 2.67 -19.75 -3.25
C GLU A 181 3.66 -19.51 -4.39
N MET A 182 3.80 -20.49 -5.26
CA MET A 182 4.57 -20.38 -6.50
C MET A 182 3.61 -20.03 -7.65
N ARG A 183 3.88 -18.94 -8.34
CA ARG A 183 3.01 -18.44 -9.39
C ARG A 183 3.75 -18.21 -10.69
N LYS A 184 3.23 -18.74 -11.80
CA LYS A 184 3.77 -18.53 -13.14
C LYS A 184 3.14 -17.26 -13.74
N ILE A 185 3.98 -16.34 -14.23
CA ILE A 185 3.60 -15.06 -14.83
C ILE A 185 4.39 -14.89 -16.13
N LEU A 186 3.81 -14.26 -17.12
CA LEU A 186 4.48 -14.00 -18.40
C LEU A 186 5.75 -13.15 -18.21
N LEU A 187 6.83 -13.50 -18.88
CA LEU A 187 8.10 -12.78 -18.82
C LEU A 187 8.00 -11.32 -19.31
N THR A 188 7.01 -11.01 -20.15
CA THR A 188 6.72 -9.65 -20.63
C THR A 188 6.04 -8.75 -19.60
N CYS A 189 5.57 -9.31 -18.49
CA CYS A 189 5.02 -8.52 -17.39
C CYS A 189 6.10 -7.69 -16.69
N LYS A 190 5.74 -6.48 -16.31
CA LYS A 190 6.62 -5.59 -15.55
C LYS A 190 6.58 -5.90 -14.05
N ALA A 191 7.69 -5.63 -13.37
CA ALA A 191 7.81 -5.65 -11.93
C ALA A 191 8.80 -4.58 -11.46
N THR A 192 8.62 -4.08 -10.25
CA THR A 192 9.55 -3.12 -9.63
C THR A 192 10.50 -3.86 -8.69
N VAL A 193 11.79 -3.54 -8.79
CA VAL A 193 12.84 -4.16 -7.96
C VAL A 193 12.72 -3.69 -6.51
N GLY A 194 12.92 -4.62 -5.58
CA GLY A 194 13.00 -4.37 -4.14
C GLY A 194 11.78 -4.80 -3.36
N VAL A 195 11.86 -4.65 -2.04
CA VAL A 195 10.81 -4.95 -1.05
C VAL A 195 10.00 -3.68 -0.78
N ILE A 196 8.71 -3.78 -0.50
CA ILE A 196 7.88 -2.62 -0.15
C ILE A 196 8.23 -2.07 1.24
N SER A 197 8.15 -0.76 1.39
CA SER A 197 8.38 -0.01 2.63
C SER A 197 7.40 -0.38 3.76
N ASN A 198 7.64 0.17 4.96
CA ASN A 198 6.78 0.01 6.14
C ASN A 198 6.62 -1.45 6.60
N GLN A 199 7.73 -2.21 6.61
CA GLN A 199 7.73 -3.63 6.98
C GLN A 199 7.15 -3.90 8.39
N GLN A 200 7.32 -2.95 9.31
CA GLN A 200 6.85 -3.07 10.68
C GLN A 200 5.36 -2.72 10.85
N HIS A 201 4.61 -2.57 9.76
CA HIS A 201 3.19 -2.22 9.81
C HIS A 201 2.36 -3.16 10.70
N ASN A 202 2.70 -4.44 10.72
CA ASN A 202 2.01 -5.46 11.52
C ASN A 202 2.20 -5.28 13.03
N LEU A 203 3.28 -4.65 13.46
CA LEU A 203 3.56 -4.40 14.89
C LEU A 203 2.74 -3.25 15.46
N LYS A 204 1.96 -2.57 14.63
CA LYS A 204 1.12 -1.44 15.04
C LYS A 204 -0.07 -1.90 15.86
N SER A 205 -0.15 -1.46 17.12
CA SER A 205 -1.30 -1.67 17.99
C SER A 205 -2.23 -0.47 17.98
N LEU A 206 -3.55 -0.71 17.87
CA LEU A 206 -4.57 0.35 17.88
C LEU A 206 -4.88 0.84 19.29
N GLY A 207 -4.69 0.00 20.32
CA GLY A 207 -4.83 0.30 21.72
C GLY A 207 -6.27 0.57 22.21
N LYS A 208 -7.18 0.99 21.35
CA LYS A 208 -8.58 1.30 21.72
C LYS A 208 -9.57 1.06 20.57
N ALA A 209 -10.81 0.74 20.92
CA ALA A 209 -11.90 0.50 19.96
C ALA A 209 -12.16 1.70 19.04
N GLY A 210 -12.11 2.93 19.58
CA GLY A 210 -12.28 4.16 18.80
C GLY A 210 -11.27 4.31 17.64
N ALA A 211 -10.04 3.80 17.80
CA ALA A 211 -9.04 3.82 16.73
C ALA A 211 -9.44 2.92 15.54
N LYS A 212 -10.17 1.83 15.80
CA LYS A 212 -10.76 0.98 14.77
C LYS A 212 -11.95 1.66 14.08
N ARG A 213 -12.77 2.39 14.85
CA ARG A 213 -13.87 3.22 14.33
C ARG A 213 -13.38 4.33 13.39
N TRP A 214 -12.28 4.99 13.70
CA TRP A 214 -11.68 6.00 12.82
C TRP A 214 -11.28 5.46 11.44
N ARG A 215 -11.04 4.16 11.36
CA ARG A 215 -10.71 3.48 10.09
C ARG A 215 -11.93 3.05 9.29
N GLY A 216 -13.14 3.31 9.78
CA GLY A 216 -14.39 2.95 9.13
C GLY A 216 -14.87 1.52 9.44
N VAL A 217 -14.32 0.90 10.47
CA VAL A 217 -14.75 -0.42 10.93
C VAL A 217 -15.73 -0.25 12.09
N ARG A 218 -16.96 -0.72 11.92
CA ARG A 218 -18.00 -0.72 12.96
C ARG A 218 -17.81 -1.91 13.90
N PRO A 219 -18.41 -1.85 15.13
CA PRO A 219 -18.39 -2.97 16.05
C PRO A 219 -18.99 -4.24 15.44
N THR A 220 -18.46 -5.38 15.86
CA THR A 220 -18.97 -6.71 15.45
C THR A 220 -19.52 -7.41 16.67
N VAL A 221 -20.74 -7.88 16.59
CA VAL A 221 -21.38 -8.76 17.59
C VAL A 221 -21.25 -10.19 17.09
N ARG A 222 -20.84 -11.10 17.96
CA ARG A 222 -20.74 -12.54 17.64
C ARG A 222 -22.14 -13.14 17.48
N GLY A 223 -22.34 -14.04 16.50
CA GLY A 223 -23.65 -14.69 16.29
C GLY A 223 -24.17 -15.44 17.53
N VAL A 224 -23.26 -16.04 18.31
CA VAL A 224 -23.61 -16.73 19.56
C VAL A 224 -24.23 -15.81 20.63
N ALA A 225 -24.06 -14.50 20.53
CA ALA A 225 -24.65 -13.50 21.44
C ALA A 225 -25.95 -12.90 20.91
N MET A 226 -26.52 -13.48 19.85
CA MET A 226 -27.76 -13.05 19.21
C MET A 226 -28.84 -14.11 19.41
N ASN A 227 -30.11 -13.68 19.39
CA ASN A 227 -31.24 -14.60 19.32
C ASN A 227 -31.36 -15.18 17.89
N PRO A 228 -32.02 -16.36 17.73
CA PRO A 228 -32.22 -16.97 16.40
C PRO A 228 -32.93 -16.07 15.39
N VAL A 229 -33.73 -15.11 15.86
CA VAL A 229 -34.47 -14.15 15.02
C VAL A 229 -33.63 -12.92 14.59
N ASP A 230 -32.52 -12.62 15.25
CA ASP A 230 -31.63 -11.50 14.93
C ASP A 230 -30.78 -11.79 13.68
#